data_dada49a2aa1617f4bd556212522a985b
#
_entry.id   dada49a2aa1617f4bd556212522a985b
#
_cell.length_a   1.000
_cell.length_b   1.000
_cell.length_c   1.000
_cell.angle_alpha   90.00
_cell.angle_beta   90.00
_cell.angle_gamma   90.00
#
_symmetry.space_group_name_H-M   'P 1'
#
loop_
_entity.id
_entity.type
_entity.pdbx_description
1 polymer ?
#
loop_
_entity_poly.entity_id
_entity_poly.type
_entity_poly.pdbx_seq_one_letter_code
_entity_poly.pdbx_strand_id
1 'polypeptide(L)'
;MYKVELTESYFPAQGGVETPQITIGDMLRASTARSPDQPALKELAYSGEIGRIWTYAELLHDCERLARALASRHTEGARVAVFANNIPEWILLELACGLAGVILVTVNPAYQQRELKFVLEQSRAEAIYYVADFRGNPVQAIADVVCDEIPGITHRILLTDHDAFFEGEERGELRDPKPRDPVQIQYTSGTTGFPKGALLHHNGLVQNGIDVMTRAGVKKSDTFVHNM
;
A
#
# COMPACT_ATOMS: atom_id res chain seq x y z
N MET A 1 24.82 -22.79 8.04
CA MET A 1 25.40 -21.74 7.16
C MET A 1 25.93 -22.48 5.93
N TYR A 2 25.31 -22.32 4.79
CA TYR A 2 25.77 -22.96 3.55
C TYR A 2 27.05 -22.27 3.08
N LYS A 3 28.13 -23.03 2.97
CA LYS A 3 29.34 -22.56 2.33
C LYS A 3 29.15 -22.76 0.82
N VAL A 4 28.83 -21.71 0.10
CA VAL A 4 28.69 -21.76 -1.36
C VAL A 4 30.00 -21.34 -1.96
N GLU A 5 30.74 -22.26 -2.55
CA GLU A 5 31.88 -21.96 -3.42
C GLU A 5 31.35 -21.76 -4.84
N LEU A 6 31.04 -20.50 -5.17
CA LEU A 6 30.63 -20.13 -6.52
C LEU A 6 31.87 -19.88 -7.37
N THR A 7 32.07 -20.71 -8.37
CA THR A 7 33.06 -20.48 -9.44
C THR A 7 32.47 -19.62 -10.56
N GLU A 8 31.13 -19.51 -10.60
CA GLU A 8 30.36 -18.70 -11.55
C GLU A 8 29.29 -17.92 -10.79
N SER A 9 28.85 -16.75 -11.32
CA SER A 9 27.76 -15.96 -10.75
C SER A 9 26.38 -16.55 -11.14
N TYR A 10 26.21 -17.83 -10.89
CA TYR A 10 24.99 -18.58 -11.20
C TYR A 10 24.51 -19.37 -10.00
N PHE A 11 23.25 -19.17 -9.64
CA PHE A 11 22.56 -19.97 -8.65
C PHE A 11 21.35 -20.64 -9.32
N PRO A 12 21.28 -21.98 -9.39
CA PRO A 12 20.18 -22.67 -10.06
C PRO A 12 18.86 -22.42 -9.31
N ALA A 13 17.77 -22.40 -10.06
CA ALA A 13 16.44 -22.33 -9.47
C ALA A 13 16.23 -23.52 -8.51
N GLN A 14 15.72 -23.21 -7.31
CA GLN A 14 15.36 -24.25 -6.36
C GLN A 14 14.04 -24.90 -6.83
N GLY A 15 14.08 -26.17 -7.15
CA GLY A 15 12.88 -26.92 -7.51
C GLY A 15 11.96 -27.15 -6.31
N GLY A 16 10.66 -27.26 -6.56
CA GLY A 16 9.68 -27.71 -5.55
C GLY A 16 9.08 -26.63 -4.64
N VAL A 17 9.40 -25.34 -4.86
CA VAL A 17 8.70 -24.25 -4.17
C VAL A 17 7.56 -23.78 -5.06
N GLU A 18 6.33 -24.18 -4.71
CA GLU A 18 5.14 -23.63 -5.35
C GLU A 18 4.88 -22.23 -4.84
N THR A 19 4.82 -21.27 -5.76
CA THR A 19 4.43 -19.88 -5.44
C THR A 19 2.90 -19.80 -5.42
N PRO A 20 2.28 -19.45 -4.29
CA PRO A 20 0.83 -19.33 -4.23
C PRO A 20 0.35 -18.28 -5.23
N GLN A 21 -0.66 -18.62 -6.02
CA GLN A 21 -1.28 -17.69 -6.97
C GLN A 21 -2.48 -17.03 -6.28
N ILE A 22 -2.21 -16.04 -5.44
CA ILE A 22 -3.21 -15.34 -4.62
C ILE A 22 -3.05 -13.82 -4.71
N THR A 23 -4.14 -13.12 -4.44
CA THR A 23 -4.15 -11.66 -4.33
C THR A 23 -3.88 -11.20 -2.89
N ILE A 24 -3.66 -9.90 -2.70
CA ILE A 24 -3.61 -9.28 -1.36
C ILE A 24 -4.96 -9.49 -0.65
N GLY A 25 -6.07 -9.37 -1.39
CA GLY A 25 -7.42 -9.63 -0.85
C GLY A 25 -7.61 -11.06 -0.38
N ASP A 26 -7.14 -12.05 -1.15
CA ASP A 26 -7.20 -13.47 -0.75
C ASP A 26 -6.37 -13.73 0.51
N MET A 27 -5.18 -13.15 0.58
CA MET A 27 -4.31 -13.25 1.75
C MET A 27 -4.99 -12.68 3.01
N LEU A 28 -5.61 -11.49 2.89
CA LEU A 28 -6.30 -10.84 4.00
C LEU A 28 -7.51 -11.65 4.46
N ARG A 29 -8.37 -12.09 3.55
CA ARG A 29 -9.54 -12.93 3.85
C ARG A 29 -9.14 -14.27 4.49
N ALA A 30 -8.11 -14.93 3.96
CA ALA A 30 -7.60 -16.18 4.52
C ALA A 30 -7.00 -15.98 5.93
N SER A 31 -6.36 -14.85 6.19
CA SER A 31 -5.84 -14.51 7.52
C SER A 31 -6.96 -14.24 8.51
N THR A 32 -7.98 -13.50 8.09
CA THR A 32 -9.19 -13.23 8.87
C THR A 32 -9.93 -14.52 9.22
N ALA A 33 -10.14 -15.41 8.24
CA ALA A 33 -10.81 -16.69 8.49
C ALA A 33 -10.09 -17.57 9.51
N ARG A 34 -8.75 -17.47 9.59
CA ARG A 34 -7.96 -18.24 10.56
C ARG A 34 -7.92 -17.65 11.96
N SER A 35 -8.03 -16.34 12.08
CA SER A 35 -7.77 -15.64 13.36
C SER A 35 -8.55 -14.33 13.45
N PRO A 36 -9.90 -14.33 13.35
CA PRO A 36 -10.71 -13.12 13.23
C PRO A 36 -10.51 -12.13 14.39
N ASP A 37 -10.42 -12.65 15.61
CA ASP A 37 -10.38 -11.85 16.84
C ASP A 37 -8.95 -11.46 17.28
N GLN A 38 -7.93 -11.91 16.56
CA GLN A 38 -6.55 -11.53 16.91
C GLN A 38 -6.22 -10.13 16.39
N PRO A 39 -5.40 -9.35 17.13
CA PRO A 39 -4.91 -8.07 16.64
C PRO A 39 -4.14 -8.22 15.32
N ALA A 40 -4.55 -7.47 14.30
CA ALA A 40 -3.92 -7.43 12.98
C ALA A 40 -3.10 -6.15 12.78
N LEU A 41 -3.60 -5.01 13.26
CA LEU A 41 -2.96 -3.71 13.13
C LEU A 41 -3.05 -2.96 14.47
N LYS A 42 -1.94 -2.37 14.90
CA LYS A 42 -1.87 -1.52 16.08
C LYS A 42 -1.21 -0.20 15.71
N GLU A 43 -1.85 0.89 16.05
CA GLU A 43 -1.27 2.22 15.95
C GLU A 43 -0.28 2.43 17.09
N LEU A 44 0.94 2.83 16.74
CA LEU A 44 1.98 3.17 17.71
C LEU A 44 2.29 4.67 17.61
N ALA A 45 1.96 5.42 18.63
CA ALA A 45 2.30 6.84 18.70
C ALA A 45 3.81 7.04 18.93
N TYR A 46 4.33 8.21 18.59
CA TYR A 46 5.73 8.56 18.88
C TYR A 46 6.07 8.56 20.39
N SER A 47 5.07 8.71 21.25
CA SER A 47 5.21 8.56 22.71
C SER A 47 5.47 7.12 23.15
N GLY A 48 5.27 6.14 22.27
CA GLY A 48 5.29 4.70 22.58
C GLY A 48 3.93 4.17 23.07
N GLU A 49 2.90 5.01 23.13
CA GLU A 49 1.55 4.58 23.47
C GLU A 49 0.90 3.85 22.30
N ILE A 50 0.13 2.81 22.63
CA ILE A 50 -0.70 2.10 21.66
C ILE A 50 -2.02 2.85 21.54
N GLY A 51 -2.32 3.35 20.34
CA GLY A 51 -3.58 3.98 19.99
C GLY A 51 -4.65 2.96 19.56
N ARG A 52 -5.20 3.14 18.37
CA ARG A 52 -6.23 2.26 17.81
C ARG A 52 -5.68 0.86 17.53
N ILE A 53 -6.52 -0.13 17.71
CA ILE A 53 -6.21 -1.54 17.42
C ILE A 53 -7.32 -2.09 16.54
N TRP A 54 -6.95 -2.79 15.48
CA TRP A 54 -7.86 -3.58 14.65
C TRP A 54 -7.57 -5.06 14.84
N THR A 55 -8.60 -5.84 15.06
CA THR A 55 -8.58 -7.28 14.83
C THR A 55 -8.53 -7.55 13.32
N TYR A 56 -8.25 -8.81 12.93
CA TYR A 56 -8.32 -9.17 11.50
C TYR A 56 -9.72 -8.98 10.92
N ALA A 57 -10.78 -9.24 11.71
CA ALA A 57 -12.16 -9.03 11.27
C ALA A 57 -12.47 -7.56 11.04
N GLU A 58 -12.09 -6.68 11.96
CA GLU A 58 -12.27 -5.23 11.84
C GLU A 58 -11.43 -4.65 10.69
N LEU A 59 -10.18 -5.09 10.54
CA LEU A 59 -9.31 -4.65 9.46
C LEU A 59 -9.89 -5.02 8.09
N LEU A 60 -10.34 -6.27 7.91
CA LEU A 60 -10.99 -6.71 6.67
C LEU A 60 -12.26 -5.91 6.40
N HIS A 61 -13.09 -5.70 7.42
CA HIS A 61 -14.33 -4.91 7.30
C HIS A 61 -14.05 -3.49 6.79
N ASP A 62 -13.13 -2.77 7.43
CA ASP A 62 -12.78 -1.40 7.03
C ASP A 62 -12.11 -1.35 5.66
N CYS A 63 -11.25 -2.32 5.34
CA CYS A 63 -10.65 -2.42 4.00
C CYS A 63 -11.71 -2.67 2.92
N GLU A 64 -12.72 -3.50 3.16
CA GLU A 64 -13.81 -3.75 2.20
C GLU A 64 -14.73 -2.53 2.05
N ARG A 65 -15.03 -1.80 3.13
CA ARG A 65 -15.73 -0.51 3.05
C ARG A 65 -14.96 0.48 2.18
N LEU A 66 -13.68 0.67 2.45
CA LEU A 66 -12.84 1.56 1.68
C LEU A 66 -12.66 1.09 0.22
N ALA A 67 -12.59 -0.22 -0.02
CA ALA A 67 -12.53 -0.76 -1.38
C ALA A 67 -13.81 -0.44 -2.18
N ARG A 68 -15.00 -0.48 -1.55
CA ARG A 68 -16.24 -0.01 -2.18
C ARG A 68 -16.20 1.49 -2.47
N ALA A 69 -15.71 2.31 -1.51
CA ALA A 69 -15.53 3.74 -1.73
C ALA A 69 -14.60 4.02 -2.92
N LEU A 70 -13.47 3.32 -3.02
CA LEU A 70 -12.56 3.41 -4.16
C LEU A 70 -13.24 2.98 -5.47
N ALA A 71 -13.96 1.85 -5.46
CA ALA A 71 -14.64 1.35 -6.65
C ALA A 71 -15.78 2.26 -7.14
N SER A 72 -16.38 3.08 -6.26
CA SER A 72 -17.39 4.08 -6.63
C SER A 72 -16.79 5.30 -7.33
N ARG A 73 -15.51 5.61 -7.07
CA ARG A 73 -14.80 6.79 -7.58
C ARG A 73 -13.88 6.49 -8.76
N HIS A 74 -13.34 5.27 -8.82
CA HIS A 74 -12.25 4.89 -9.69
C HIS A 74 -12.59 3.66 -10.53
N THR A 75 -12.16 3.64 -11.77
CA THR A 75 -12.23 2.45 -12.62
C THR A 75 -11.16 1.43 -12.23
N GLU A 76 -11.32 0.18 -12.66
CA GLU A 76 -10.28 -0.84 -12.49
C GLU A 76 -8.97 -0.43 -13.18
N GLY A 77 -7.85 -0.62 -12.50
CA GLY A 77 -6.54 -0.20 -12.98
C GLY A 77 -6.25 1.30 -12.84
N ALA A 78 -7.19 2.09 -12.30
CA ALA A 78 -6.93 3.49 -11.94
C ALA A 78 -5.77 3.60 -10.94
N ARG A 79 -5.06 4.71 -10.97
CA ARG A 79 -3.89 4.94 -10.10
C ARG A 79 -4.19 6.02 -9.09
N VAL A 80 -4.03 5.68 -7.81
CA VAL A 80 -4.23 6.62 -6.70
C VAL A 80 -2.92 6.78 -5.93
N ALA A 81 -2.50 8.00 -5.68
CA ALA A 81 -1.26 8.28 -4.96
C ALA A 81 -1.49 8.38 -3.46
N VAL A 82 -0.55 7.87 -2.66
CA VAL A 82 -0.51 8.08 -1.21
C VAL A 82 0.73 8.88 -0.84
N PHE A 83 0.51 10.10 -0.33
CA PHE A 83 1.55 11.04 0.08
C PHE A 83 1.49 11.25 1.59
N ALA A 84 1.97 10.25 2.32
CA ALA A 84 1.84 10.17 3.77
C ALA A 84 2.95 9.32 4.40
N ASN A 85 3.14 9.52 5.70
CA ASN A 85 3.92 8.62 6.54
C ASN A 85 3.10 7.41 6.97
N ASN A 86 3.72 6.51 7.74
CA ASN A 86 3.07 5.32 8.27
C ASN A 86 2.03 5.69 9.34
N ILE A 87 0.78 5.70 8.93
CA ILE A 87 -0.41 5.80 9.78
C ILE A 87 -1.35 4.64 9.41
N PRO A 88 -2.30 4.26 10.27
CA PRO A 88 -3.21 3.15 9.97
C PRO A 88 -3.98 3.32 8.66
N GLU A 89 -4.42 4.53 8.33
CA GLU A 89 -5.14 4.85 7.10
C GLU A 89 -4.33 4.54 5.84
N TRP A 90 -2.99 4.63 5.91
CA TRP A 90 -2.10 4.24 4.81
C TRP A 90 -2.20 2.73 4.54
N ILE A 91 -2.21 1.90 5.61
CA ILE A 91 -2.35 0.44 5.50
C ILE A 91 -3.75 0.06 5.01
N LEU A 92 -4.80 0.72 5.54
CA LEU A 92 -6.17 0.53 5.06
C LEU A 92 -6.27 0.83 3.55
N LEU A 93 -5.67 1.92 3.09
CA LEU A 93 -5.68 2.31 1.68
C LEU A 93 -4.95 1.29 0.79
N GLU A 94 -3.78 0.81 1.21
CA GLU A 94 -3.01 -0.20 0.47
C GLU A 94 -3.81 -1.49 0.28
N LEU A 95 -4.38 -2.01 1.37
CA LEU A 95 -5.17 -3.24 1.34
C LEU A 95 -6.47 -3.04 0.55
N ALA A 96 -7.13 -1.89 0.70
CA ALA A 96 -8.34 -1.55 -0.03
C ALA A 96 -8.10 -1.39 -1.54
N CYS A 97 -6.99 -0.79 -1.96
CA CYS A 97 -6.58 -0.74 -3.36
C CYS A 97 -6.46 -2.15 -3.94
N GLY A 98 -5.85 -3.07 -3.17
CA GLY A 98 -5.74 -4.47 -3.55
C GLY A 98 -7.09 -5.19 -3.68
N LEU A 99 -8.12 -4.79 -2.93
CA LEU A 99 -9.48 -5.33 -3.03
C LEU A 99 -10.31 -4.67 -4.14
N ALA A 100 -10.02 -3.41 -4.45
CA ALA A 100 -10.74 -2.62 -5.43
C ALA A 100 -10.20 -2.75 -6.87
N GLY A 101 -9.08 -3.45 -7.08
CA GLY A 101 -8.41 -3.47 -8.38
C GLY A 101 -7.88 -2.10 -8.80
N VAL A 102 -7.47 -1.28 -7.83
CA VAL A 102 -6.89 0.06 -8.01
C VAL A 102 -5.39 -0.01 -7.71
N ILE A 103 -4.58 0.71 -8.47
CA ILE A 103 -3.12 0.67 -8.33
C ILE A 103 -2.67 1.79 -7.38
N LEU A 104 -2.10 1.42 -6.24
CA LEU A 104 -1.52 2.38 -5.30
C LEU A 104 -0.18 2.91 -5.81
N VAL A 105 0.01 4.22 -5.79
CA VAL A 105 1.28 4.89 -6.11
C VAL A 105 1.87 5.43 -4.82
N THR A 106 2.97 4.86 -4.36
CA THR A 106 3.60 5.29 -3.11
C THR A 106 4.46 6.54 -3.34
N VAL A 107 4.25 7.57 -2.53
CA VAL A 107 4.99 8.83 -2.60
C VAL A 107 5.71 9.09 -1.28
N ASN A 108 6.99 9.41 -1.34
CA ASN A 108 7.76 9.73 -0.14
C ASN A 108 7.24 11.05 0.48
N PRO A 109 6.79 11.06 1.75
CA PRO A 109 6.22 12.26 2.39
C PRO A 109 7.22 13.41 2.58
N ALA A 110 8.49 13.20 2.33
CA ALA A 110 9.52 14.25 2.35
C ALA A 110 9.67 14.99 1.00
N TYR A 111 8.99 14.54 -0.06
CA TYR A 111 9.07 15.17 -1.37
C TYR A 111 8.55 16.61 -1.35
N GLN A 112 9.16 17.43 -2.19
CA GLN A 112 8.72 18.80 -2.48
C GLN A 112 7.90 18.83 -3.78
N GLN A 113 7.42 19.99 -4.16
CA GLN A 113 6.54 20.16 -5.33
C GLN A 113 7.08 19.49 -6.60
N ARG A 114 8.37 19.63 -6.87
CA ARG A 114 9.00 19.12 -8.10
C ARG A 114 8.98 17.59 -8.16
N GLU A 115 9.34 16.94 -7.07
CA GLU A 115 9.37 15.47 -6.99
C GLU A 115 7.94 14.91 -6.99
N LEU A 116 7.03 15.54 -6.26
CA LEU A 116 5.62 15.13 -6.23
C LEU A 116 5.01 15.23 -7.64
N LYS A 117 5.19 16.38 -8.30
CA LYS A 117 4.69 16.60 -9.68
C LYS A 117 5.19 15.52 -10.63
N PHE A 118 6.49 15.24 -10.60
CA PHE A 118 7.10 14.20 -11.43
C PHE A 118 6.44 12.83 -11.22
N VAL A 119 6.23 12.43 -9.96
CA VAL A 119 5.61 11.13 -9.63
C VAL A 119 4.16 11.07 -10.11
N LEU A 120 3.36 12.11 -9.86
CA LEU A 120 1.94 12.16 -10.25
C LEU A 120 1.78 12.13 -11.77
N GLU A 121 2.57 12.91 -12.50
CA GLU A 121 2.53 12.93 -13.97
C GLU A 121 3.01 11.60 -14.57
N GLN A 122 4.13 11.07 -14.12
CA GLN A 122 4.68 9.82 -14.63
C GLN A 122 3.78 8.63 -14.35
N SER A 123 3.25 8.54 -13.14
CA SER A 123 2.32 7.47 -12.76
C SER A 123 0.95 7.62 -13.40
N ARG A 124 0.59 8.83 -13.86
CA ARG A 124 -0.76 9.19 -14.29
C ARG A 124 -1.78 8.93 -13.18
N ALA A 125 -1.44 9.31 -11.95
CA ALA A 125 -2.39 9.21 -10.84
C ALA A 125 -3.57 10.15 -11.08
N GLU A 126 -4.79 9.70 -10.76
CA GLU A 126 -6.02 10.48 -10.88
C GLU A 126 -6.57 10.96 -9.54
N ALA A 127 -5.99 10.46 -8.45
CA ALA A 127 -6.31 10.87 -7.08
C ALA A 127 -5.05 10.90 -6.21
N ILE A 128 -5.11 11.72 -5.16
CA ILE A 128 -4.08 11.76 -4.13
C ILE A 128 -4.71 11.73 -2.74
N TYR A 129 -4.18 10.83 -1.91
CA TYR A 129 -4.50 10.68 -0.50
C TYR A 129 -3.28 11.14 0.31
N TYR A 130 -3.45 12.04 1.26
CA TYR A 130 -2.31 12.67 1.93
C TYR A 130 -2.57 12.96 3.40
N VAL A 131 -1.51 13.29 4.15
CA VAL A 131 -1.57 13.84 5.51
C VAL A 131 -1.40 15.37 5.47
N ALA A 132 -1.77 16.06 6.55
CA ALA A 132 -1.62 17.50 6.61
C ALA A 132 -0.14 17.93 6.60
N ASP A 133 0.68 17.27 7.41
CA ASP A 133 2.12 17.54 7.50
C ASP A 133 2.92 16.26 7.82
N PHE A 134 4.23 16.32 7.59
CA PHE A 134 5.18 15.29 7.98
C PHE A 134 6.50 15.91 8.42
N ARG A 135 6.83 15.85 9.72
CA ARG A 135 8.10 16.35 10.28
C ARG A 135 8.43 17.79 9.84
N GLY A 136 7.43 18.66 9.79
CA GLY A 136 7.57 20.05 9.35
C GLY A 136 7.50 20.24 7.83
N ASN A 137 7.36 19.18 7.04
CA ASN A 137 7.04 19.28 5.62
C ASN A 137 5.52 19.51 5.46
N PRO A 138 5.06 20.62 4.86
CA PRO A 138 3.64 20.94 4.72
C PRO A 138 3.02 20.13 3.56
N VAL A 139 2.83 18.84 3.76
CA VAL A 139 2.41 17.85 2.75
C VAL A 139 1.15 18.29 2.01
N GLN A 140 0.11 18.72 2.75
CA GLN A 140 -1.14 19.19 2.17
C GLN A 140 -0.92 20.41 1.26
N ALA A 141 -0.21 21.43 1.74
CA ALA A 141 0.03 22.63 0.94
C ALA A 141 0.84 22.34 -0.34
N ILE A 142 1.79 21.40 -0.25
CA ILE A 142 2.54 20.92 -1.42
C ILE A 142 1.62 20.20 -2.40
N ALA A 143 0.75 19.31 -1.90
CA ALA A 143 -0.20 18.56 -2.70
C ALA A 143 -1.19 19.49 -3.41
N ASP A 144 -1.73 20.49 -2.71
CA ASP A 144 -2.69 21.45 -3.26
C ASP A 144 -2.09 22.23 -4.43
N VAL A 145 -0.89 22.78 -4.25
CA VAL A 145 -0.19 23.53 -5.32
C VAL A 145 0.08 22.65 -6.55
N VAL A 146 0.59 21.42 -6.33
CA VAL A 146 0.93 20.53 -7.44
C VAL A 146 -0.31 20.03 -8.17
N CYS A 147 -1.37 19.71 -7.44
CA CYS A 147 -2.60 19.21 -8.04
C CYS A 147 -3.36 20.28 -8.83
N ASP A 148 -3.20 21.56 -8.50
CA ASP A 148 -3.75 22.67 -9.30
C ASP A 148 -3.11 22.74 -10.69
N GLU A 149 -1.89 22.26 -10.84
CA GLU A 149 -1.17 22.19 -12.11
C GLU A 149 -1.44 20.90 -12.91
N ILE A 150 -2.10 19.89 -12.32
CA ILE A 150 -2.37 18.59 -12.95
C ILE A 150 -3.88 18.34 -13.04
N PRO A 151 -4.55 18.74 -14.15
CA PRO A 151 -6.01 18.59 -14.27
C PRO A 151 -6.53 17.14 -14.17
N GLY A 152 -5.64 16.14 -14.33
CA GLY A 152 -5.98 14.73 -14.20
C GLY A 152 -6.23 14.27 -12.77
N ILE A 153 -5.82 15.05 -11.74
CA ILE A 153 -6.09 14.73 -10.34
C ILE A 153 -7.51 15.21 -9.98
N THR A 154 -8.43 14.29 -9.93
CA THR A 154 -9.86 14.57 -9.70
C THR A 154 -10.28 14.49 -8.22
N HIS A 155 -9.52 13.79 -7.39
CA HIS A 155 -9.80 13.62 -5.97
C HIS A 155 -8.56 13.94 -5.13
N ARG A 156 -8.77 14.76 -4.09
CA ARG A 156 -7.74 15.15 -3.12
C ARG A 156 -8.31 14.88 -1.73
N ILE A 157 -7.80 13.87 -1.04
CA ILE A 157 -8.41 13.35 0.17
C ILE A 157 -7.40 13.34 1.30
N LEU A 158 -7.71 14.05 2.39
CA LEU A 158 -6.96 13.98 3.64
C LEU A 158 -7.25 12.64 4.31
N LEU A 159 -6.22 11.84 4.57
CA LEU A 159 -6.36 10.49 5.13
C LEU A 159 -7.08 10.47 6.49
N THR A 160 -6.95 11.55 7.26
CA THR A 160 -7.59 11.70 8.58
C THR A 160 -9.02 12.25 8.52
N ASP A 161 -9.50 12.66 7.35
CA ASP A 161 -10.91 12.97 7.12
C ASP A 161 -11.66 11.69 6.75
N HIS A 162 -12.14 10.99 7.78
CA HIS A 162 -12.76 9.69 7.61
C HIS A 162 -14.07 9.74 6.81
N ASP A 163 -14.80 10.85 6.85
CA ASP A 163 -16.03 11.02 6.06
C ASP A 163 -15.68 11.05 4.57
N ALA A 164 -14.70 11.86 4.17
CA ALA A 164 -14.20 11.90 2.80
C ALA A 164 -13.49 10.61 2.39
N PHE A 165 -12.78 9.95 3.32
CA PHE A 165 -12.03 8.72 3.06
C PHE A 165 -12.95 7.57 2.67
N PHE A 166 -14.07 7.39 3.36
CA PHE A 166 -15.05 6.32 3.13
C PHE A 166 -16.24 6.76 2.26
N GLU A 167 -16.29 7.99 1.78
CA GLU A 167 -17.40 8.48 0.95
C GLU A 167 -17.65 7.56 -0.26
N GLY A 168 -18.91 7.16 -0.48
CA GLY A 168 -19.33 6.31 -1.59
C GLY A 168 -19.24 4.81 -1.32
N GLU A 169 -18.93 4.39 -0.10
CA GLU A 169 -18.86 2.96 0.27
C GLU A 169 -20.17 2.20 0.02
N GLU A 170 -21.30 2.90 0.07
CA GLU A 170 -22.64 2.35 -0.18
C GLU A 170 -22.97 2.19 -1.68
N ARG A 171 -22.18 2.78 -2.58
CA ARG A 171 -22.41 2.81 -4.03
C ARG A 171 -21.50 1.86 -4.81
N GLY A 172 -20.32 1.57 -4.27
CA GLY A 172 -19.35 0.76 -4.96
C GLY A 172 -19.53 -0.74 -4.69
N GLU A 173 -19.08 -1.53 -5.64
CA GLU A 173 -19.06 -2.99 -5.53
C GLU A 173 -17.62 -3.50 -5.42
N LEU A 174 -17.42 -4.56 -4.63
CA LEU A 174 -16.12 -5.22 -4.55
C LEU A 174 -15.78 -5.88 -5.89
N ARG A 175 -14.53 -5.74 -6.31
CA ARG A 175 -14.01 -6.35 -7.54
C ARG A 175 -13.29 -7.67 -7.23
N ASP A 176 -12.94 -8.38 -8.29
CA ASP A 176 -12.23 -9.66 -8.22
C ASP A 176 -10.91 -9.60 -9.00
N PRO A 177 -9.91 -8.82 -8.52
CA PRO A 177 -8.61 -8.73 -9.17
C PRO A 177 -7.90 -10.08 -9.20
N LYS A 178 -7.03 -10.27 -10.17
CA LYS A 178 -6.29 -11.53 -10.38
C LYS A 178 -4.87 -11.42 -9.83
N PRO A 179 -4.21 -12.55 -9.49
CA PRO A 179 -2.87 -12.56 -8.91
C PRO A 179 -1.80 -11.83 -9.73
N ARG A 180 -1.98 -11.73 -11.03
CA ARG A 180 -1.05 -11.05 -11.96
C ARG A 180 -1.42 -9.60 -12.25
N ASP A 181 -2.56 -9.13 -11.77
CA ASP A 181 -2.95 -7.74 -11.99
C ASP A 181 -2.01 -6.80 -11.24
N PRO A 182 -1.70 -5.64 -11.81
CA PRO A 182 -0.95 -4.59 -11.13
C PRO A 182 -1.69 -4.09 -9.89
N VAL A 183 -0.95 -3.84 -8.81
CA VAL A 183 -1.55 -3.35 -7.55
C VAL A 183 -0.80 -2.17 -6.95
N GLN A 184 0.49 -2.02 -7.28
CA GLN A 184 1.30 -0.94 -6.70
C GLN A 184 2.37 -0.45 -7.66
N ILE A 185 2.62 0.86 -7.64
CA ILE A 185 3.81 1.48 -8.22
C ILE A 185 4.68 1.96 -7.07
N GLN A 186 5.82 1.29 -6.89
CA GLN A 186 6.81 1.64 -5.88
C GLN A 186 7.94 2.45 -6.51
N TYR A 187 8.11 3.70 -6.04
CA TYR A 187 9.20 4.53 -6.49
C TYR A 187 10.49 4.25 -5.70
N THR A 188 11.60 4.14 -6.43
CA THR A 188 12.93 3.97 -5.86
C THR A 188 13.83 5.13 -6.29
N SER A 189 14.82 5.48 -5.45
CA SER A 189 15.86 6.45 -5.82
C SER A 189 16.70 5.88 -6.97
N GLY A 190 16.48 6.42 -8.17
CA GLY A 190 17.25 6.00 -9.35
C GLY A 190 18.69 6.50 -9.29
N THR A 191 19.63 5.68 -9.74
CA THR A 191 21.04 6.07 -9.92
C THR A 191 21.26 7.19 -10.96
N THR A 192 20.21 7.54 -11.72
CA THR A 192 20.21 8.53 -12.81
C THR A 192 19.57 9.87 -12.45
N GLY A 193 19.30 10.14 -11.17
CA GLY A 193 18.78 11.43 -10.68
C GLY A 193 17.26 11.57 -10.61
N PHE A 194 16.48 10.75 -11.33
CA PHE A 194 15.03 10.72 -11.22
C PHE A 194 14.54 9.39 -10.63
N PRO A 195 13.50 9.42 -9.76
CA PRO A 195 12.89 8.21 -9.23
C PRO A 195 12.35 7.31 -10.36
N LYS A 196 12.46 6.00 -10.18
CA LYS A 196 11.91 5.00 -11.09
C LYS A 196 10.76 4.29 -10.42
N GLY A 197 9.59 4.25 -11.09
CA GLY A 197 8.42 3.52 -10.63
C GLY A 197 8.47 2.06 -11.07
N ALA A 198 8.54 1.13 -10.12
CA ALA A 198 8.40 -0.30 -10.37
C ALA A 198 6.93 -0.69 -10.25
N LEU A 199 6.35 -1.26 -11.31
CA LEU A 199 4.98 -1.77 -11.30
C LEU A 199 4.98 -3.18 -10.73
N LEU A 200 4.31 -3.35 -9.58
CA LEU A 200 4.24 -4.59 -8.83
C LEU A 200 2.84 -5.19 -8.96
N HIS A 201 2.76 -6.52 -9.02
CA HIS A 201 1.51 -7.27 -9.06
C HIS A 201 1.23 -7.96 -7.71
N HIS A 202 -0.03 -8.30 -7.45
CA HIS A 202 -0.49 -8.91 -6.19
C HIS A 202 0.39 -10.07 -5.74
N ASN A 203 0.54 -11.07 -6.62
CA ASN A 203 1.29 -12.28 -6.30
C ASN A 203 2.75 -12.00 -5.94
N GLY A 204 3.39 -11.04 -6.61
CA GLY A 204 4.78 -10.65 -6.32
C GLY A 204 4.93 -10.05 -4.93
N LEU A 205 4.01 -9.17 -4.52
CA LEU A 205 4.02 -8.57 -3.18
C LEU A 205 3.75 -9.62 -2.10
N VAL A 206 2.73 -10.44 -2.27
CA VAL A 206 2.39 -11.51 -1.30
C VAL A 206 3.54 -12.50 -1.15
N GLN A 207 4.12 -12.96 -2.27
CA GLN A 207 5.25 -13.89 -2.21
C GLN A 207 6.48 -13.27 -1.56
N ASN A 208 6.80 -12.02 -1.89
CA ASN A 208 7.90 -11.30 -1.23
C ASN A 208 7.69 -11.21 0.28
N GLY A 209 6.48 -10.87 0.72
CA GLY A 209 6.13 -10.83 2.15
C GLY A 209 6.33 -12.19 2.83
N ILE A 210 5.84 -13.27 2.22
CA ILE A 210 6.00 -14.64 2.74
C ILE A 210 7.48 -15.00 2.85
N ASP A 211 8.26 -14.75 1.81
CA ASP A 211 9.69 -15.10 1.79
C ASP A 211 10.49 -14.31 2.83
N VAL A 212 10.23 -12.99 2.96
CA VAL A 212 10.90 -12.15 3.95
C VAL A 212 10.57 -12.61 5.36
N MET A 213 9.30 -12.81 5.69
CA MET A 213 8.88 -13.23 7.03
C MET A 213 9.38 -14.64 7.38
N THR A 214 9.37 -15.56 6.41
CA THR A 214 9.89 -16.93 6.59
C THR A 214 11.40 -16.90 6.86
N ARG A 215 12.17 -16.13 6.10
CA ARG A 215 13.63 -16.02 6.26
C ARG A 215 14.02 -15.29 7.55
N ALA A 216 13.21 -14.32 7.98
CA ALA A 216 13.37 -13.63 9.25
C ALA A 216 12.98 -14.50 10.46
N GLY A 217 12.38 -15.68 10.25
CA GLY A 217 11.94 -16.57 11.30
C GLY A 217 10.76 -16.03 12.11
N VAL A 218 9.96 -15.14 11.52
CA VAL A 218 8.80 -14.54 12.17
C VAL A 218 7.75 -15.61 12.45
N LYS A 219 7.25 -15.63 13.69
CA LYS A 219 6.25 -16.57 14.18
C LYS A 219 4.88 -15.92 14.24
N LYS A 220 3.82 -16.72 14.26
CA LYS A 220 2.43 -16.26 14.37
C LYS A 220 2.17 -15.38 15.60
N SER A 221 2.95 -15.54 16.67
CA SER A 221 2.83 -14.77 17.92
C SER A 221 3.57 -13.43 17.88
N ASP A 222 4.38 -13.19 16.88
CA ASP A 222 5.26 -12.02 16.85
C ASP A 222 4.49 -10.77 16.40
N THR A 223 4.90 -9.64 16.95
CA THR A 223 4.45 -8.33 16.50
C THR A 223 5.59 -7.65 15.75
N PHE A 224 5.33 -7.24 14.53
CA PHE A 224 6.29 -6.52 13.71
C PHE A 224 6.06 -5.01 13.83
N VAL A 225 7.10 -4.26 14.17
CA VAL A 225 7.04 -2.79 14.22
C VAL A 225 7.58 -2.24 12.89
N HIS A 226 6.72 -1.54 12.18
CA HIS A 226 7.08 -0.86 10.95
C HIS A 226 7.29 0.62 11.23
N ASN A 227 8.55 1.07 11.17
CA ASN A 227 8.92 2.48 11.34
C ASN A 227 9.62 2.99 10.07
N MET A 228 9.21 4.11 9.56
CA MET A 228 9.94 4.88 8.54
C MET A 228 10.05 6.33 8.96
#